data_743bc7d25804f7a50429434779dc95fa
#
_entry.id   743bc7d25804f7a50429434779dc95fa
#
_cell.length_a   1.000
_cell.length_b   1.000
_cell.length_c   1.000
_cell.angle_alpha   90.00
_cell.angle_beta   90.00
_cell.angle_gamma   90.00
#
_symmetry.space_group_name_H-M   'P 1'
#
loop_
_entity.id
_entity.type
_entity.pdbx_description
1 polymer ?
#
loop_
_entity_poly.entity_id
_entity_poly.type
_entity_poly.pdbx_seq_one_letter_code
_entity_poly.pdbx_strand_id
1 'polypeptide(L)'
;MKKRKVIGASVLSLIMGVSMFATGAFGQQPNSQDESLRVIIQGPSAERAQAKKSVGVRWDFGSEGFTTTVNSKQYQALLKNKNLIIEKVEEVRLAPNKEAAAKPGGSTNSEPSDQTPWGIQAIYNDSAIQSTSGGNGIKVAVLDTGANTSHADLTSRVEQCKDFTQAKTPLVDGSCSDGNGHGTHVAGTVLADGGSTGQGIYGVAPEADLWAYKVLNNRGSGYSDDIASAIRLAADEAGRTGSKVIISMSLGSSVKDTLISNAVDYAYGKGVLIIAAAGNDGPSSNTIGYPGALVNAVAVAALENVQQNGTYRVADFSSRGNPNTDGDYIIQERDVEVSAPGRAIESTWHDGSYNTISGTSMATPHVSGLAAKIWAESPSMSHTQLRQELQNRAKLYDIKGGTGATTGDDYASGFGFPRVR
;
A
#
# COMPACT_ATOMS: atom_id res chain seq x y z
N MET A 1 52.71 14.23 -45.00
CA MET A 1 52.24 15.34 -45.87
C MET A 1 50.76 15.60 -45.57
N LYS A 2 50.52 16.90 -45.29
CA LYS A 2 49.20 17.65 -45.28
C LYS A 2 48.00 17.16 -44.43
N LYS A 3 47.84 17.92 -43.34
CA LYS A 3 46.61 18.16 -42.57
C LYS A 3 45.51 18.77 -43.46
N ARG A 4 44.25 18.42 -43.22
CA ARG A 4 43.12 19.32 -43.48
C ARG A 4 42.13 19.23 -42.33
N LYS A 5 41.97 20.35 -41.62
CA LYS A 5 40.86 20.69 -40.75
C LYS A 5 39.65 21.04 -41.62
N VAL A 6 38.45 20.62 -41.20
CA VAL A 6 37.21 21.23 -41.68
C VAL A 6 36.39 21.61 -40.46
N ILE A 7 36.12 22.90 -40.38
CA ILE A 7 35.22 23.59 -39.45
C ILE A 7 33.83 23.53 -40.09
N GLY A 8 32.84 23.05 -39.35
CA GLY A 8 31.46 23.05 -39.81
C GLY A 8 30.60 23.90 -38.87
N ALA A 9 29.96 24.89 -39.44
CA ALA A 9 29.21 25.94 -38.78
C ALA A 9 27.80 25.48 -38.37
N SER A 10 27.37 25.98 -37.23
CA SER A 10 25.99 25.90 -36.72
C SER A 10 25.05 26.78 -37.55
N VAL A 11 23.94 26.27 -38.01
CA VAL A 11 22.82 27.05 -38.59
C VAL A 11 21.69 27.08 -37.61
N LEU A 12 21.43 28.26 -37.08
CA LEU A 12 20.29 28.61 -36.25
C LEU A 12 19.15 29.07 -37.20
N SER A 13 18.09 28.29 -37.32
CA SER A 13 16.92 28.67 -38.08
C SER A 13 15.89 29.34 -37.21
N LEU A 14 15.76 30.64 -37.34
CA LEU A 14 14.74 31.49 -36.73
C LEU A 14 13.52 31.51 -37.68
N ILE A 15 12.40 30.97 -37.28
CA ILE A 15 11.11 31.10 -37.98
C ILE A 15 10.28 32.14 -37.25
N MET A 16 10.17 33.34 -37.84
CA MET A 16 9.17 34.34 -37.49
C MET A 16 7.83 33.97 -38.16
N GLY A 17 6.83 33.64 -37.34
CA GLY A 17 5.43 33.53 -37.76
C GLY A 17 4.69 34.82 -37.46
N VAL A 18 4.20 35.46 -38.53
CA VAL A 18 3.35 36.66 -38.48
C VAL A 18 1.97 36.27 -37.99
N SER A 19 1.51 36.83 -36.89
CA SER A 19 0.13 36.65 -36.38
C SER A 19 -0.75 37.73 -36.92
N MET A 20 -1.78 37.33 -37.67
CA MET A 20 -2.94 38.17 -38.03
C MET A 20 -3.83 38.35 -36.78
N PHE A 21 -4.12 39.58 -36.47
CA PHE A 21 -5.14 39.94 -35.45
C PHE A 21 -6.52 39.64 -36.00
N ALA A 22 -7.25 38.76 -35.36
CA ALA A 22 -8.69 38.65 -35.44
C ALA A 22 -9.30 39.23 -34.15
N THR A 23 -9.96 40.34 -34.26
CA THR A 23 -10.82 40.95 -33.22
C THR A 23 -12.10 40.14 -33.11
N GLY A 24 -12.36 39.56 -31.92
CA GLY A 24 -13.68 38.94 -31.71
C GLY A 24 -13.81 38.26 -30.36
N ALA A 25 -14.68 38.82 -29.55
CA ALA A 25 -15.31 38.27 -28.36
C ALA A 25 -14.48 38.20 -27.06
N PHE A 26 -14.80 39.06 -26.12
CA PHE A 26 -14.56 38.94 -24.71
C PHE A 26 -15.16 37.63 -24.15
N GLY A 27 -14.40 36.56 -24.19
CA GLY A 27 -14.65 35.39 -23.38
C GLY A 27 -14.10 35.67 -21.96
N GLN A 28 -14.94 35.60 -20.94
CA GLN A 28 -14.53 35.61 -19.56
C GLN A 28 -13.38 34.60 -19.38
N GLN A 29 -12.23 35.08 -18.90
CA GLN A 29 -11.19 34.19 -18.36
C GLN A 29 -11.86 33.32 -17.28
N PRO A 30 -11.64 31.98 -17.29
CA PRO A 30 -12.06 31.18 -16.17
C PRO A 30 -11.37 31.74 -14.93
N ASN A 31 -12.15 32.06 -13.90
CA ASN A 31 -11.67 32.37 -12.56
C ASN A 31 -10.54 31.41 -12.24
N SER A 32 -9.35 31.94 -11.99
CA SER A 32 -8.29 31.20 -11.34
C SER A 32 -8.82 30.84 -9.95
N GLN A 33 -9.43 29.67 -9.82
CA GLN A 33 -9.63 29.07 -8.51
C GLN A 33 -8.22 29.00 -7.91
N ASP A 34 -8.05 29.61 -6.75
CA ASP A 34 -6.82 29.60 -5.96
C ASP A 34 -6.43 28.12 -5.79
N GLU A 35 -5.49 27.64 -6.61
CA GLU A 35 -5.02 26.26 -6.52
C GLU A 35 -4.46 26.04 -5.12
N SER A 36 -5.11 25.19 -4.35
CA SER A 36 -4.66 24.82 -3.02
C SER A 36 -3.58 23.74 -3.14
N LEU A 37 -2.44 23.97 -2.49
CA LEU A 37 -1.30 23.08 -2.46
C LEU A 37 -1.14 22.49 -1.07
N ARG A 38 -1.05 21.15 -0.96
CA ARG A 38 -0.68 20.50 0.29
C ARG A 38 0.84 20.48 0.41
N VAL A 39 1.36 20.95 1.54
CA VAL A 39 2.80 21.11 1.79
C VAL A 39 3.19 20.60 3.17
N ILE A 40 4.43 20.10 3.28
CA ILE A 40 5.12 19.93 4.54
C ILE A 40 6.01 21.16 4.78
N ILE A 41 6.03 21.64 6.01
CA ILE A 41 6.82 22.77 6.46
C ILE A 41 7.77 22.32 7.55
N GLN A 42 9.06 22.41 7.28
CA GLN A 42 10.17 22.01 8.14
C GLN A 42 11.04 23.23 8.49
N GLY A 43 11.89 23.09 9.50
CA GLY A 43 12.80 24.13 9.94
C GLY A 43 12.86 24.29 11.48
N PRO A 44 13.46 25.39 12.00
CA PRO A 44 13.56 25.63 13.44
C PRO A 44 12.19 25.71 14.12
N SER A 45 12.11 25.28 15.38
CA SER A 45 10.84 25.18 16.12
C SER A 45 10.09 26.51 16.24
N ALA A 46 10.79 27.62 16.43
CA ALA A 46 10.20 28.96 16.53
C ALA A 46 9.55 29.37 15.20
N GLU A 47 10.22 29.15 14.07
CA GLU A 47 9.73 29.46 12.72
C GLU A 47 8.52 28.60 12.36
N ARG A 48 8.57 27.30 12.68
CA ARG A 48 7.43 26.40 12.49
C ARG A 48 6.23 26.81 13.35
N ALA A 49 6.46 27.22 14.61
CA ALA A 49 5.38 27.69 15.49
C ALA A 49 4.69 28.95 14.95
N GLN A 50 5.46 29.87 14.34
CA GLN A 50 4.90 31.05 13.67
C GLN A 50 4.13 30.65 12.40
N ALA A 51 4.67 29.77 11.58
CA ALA A 51 4.01 29.28 10.38
C ALA A 51 2.67 28.58 10.71
N LYS A 52 2.64 27.70 11.73
CA LYS A 52 1.41 27.04 12.21
C LYS A 52 0.29 28.03 12.52
N LYS A 53 0.61 29.15 13.14
CA LYS A 53 -0.37 30.22 13.46
C LYS A 53 -0.93 30.90 12.20
N SER A 54 -0.14 31.00 11.14
CA SER A 54 -0.52 31.73 9.92
C SER A 54 -1.28 30.88 8.90
N VAL A 55 -1.00 29.57 8.81
CA VAL A 55 -1.59 28.69 7.78
C VAL A 55 -2.39 27.52 8.33
N GLY A 56 -2.40 27.33 9.65
CA GLY A 56 -3.02 26.17 10.29
C GLY A 56 -2.16 24.90 10.19
N VAL A 57 -2.68 23.81 10.74
CA VAL A 57 -2.02 22.51 10.80
C VAL A 57 -3.01 21.45 10.37
N ARG A 58 -2.60 20.57 9.46
CA ARG A 58 -3.29 19.32 9.19
C ARG A 58 -2.73 18.21 10.09
N TRP A 59 -1.45 17.91 9.94
CA TRP A 59 -0.73 16.95 10.77
C TRP A 59 0.54 17.56 11.34
N ASP A 60 0.82 17.25 12.61
CA ASP A 60 2.03 17.68 13.30
C ASP A 60 2.93 16.49 13.58
N PHE A 61 4.05 16.42 12.88
CA PHE A 61 5.05 15.36 13.03
C PHE A 61 6.21 15.75 13.98
N GLY A 62 5.95 16.69 14.89
CA GLY A 62 6.92 17.12 15.91
C GLY A 62 8.17 17.77 15.31
N SER A 63 9.35 17.18 15.54
CA SER A 63 10.62 17.70 15.00
C SER A 63 10.72 17.59 13.47
N GLU A 64 10.03 16.65 12.86
CA GLU A 64 10.06 16.43 11.41
C GLU A 64 9.35 17.51 10.61
N GLY A 65 8.42 18.27 11.23
CA GLY A 65 7.65 19.31 10.57
C GLY A 65 6.15 19.18 10.80
N PHE A 66 5.39 19.90 10.02
CA PHE A 66 3.93 19.79 9.99
C PHE A 66 3.41 19.96 8.58
N THR A 67 2.24 19.40 8.29
CA THR A 67 1.59 19.57 6.99
C THR A 67 0.38 20.47 7.09
N THR A 68 0.07 21.12 5.97
CA THR A 68 -1.08 22.02 5.82
C THR A 68 -1.45 22.16 4.35
N THR A 69 -2.63 22.73 4.09
CA THR A 69 -3.05 23.13 2.75
C THR A 69 -3.00 24.65 2.65
N VAL A 70 -2.28 25.16 1.66
CA VAL A 70 -2.07 26.60 1.44
C VAL A 70 -2.56 27.00 0.06
N ASN A 71 -3.05 28.22 -0.07
CA ASN A 71 -3.29 28.85 -1.37
C ASN A 71 -1.99 29.50 -1.89
N SER A 72 -1.99 29.93 -3.15
CA SER A 72 -0.82 30.53 -3.81
C SER A 72 -0.23 31.71 -3.03
N LYS A 73 -1.08 32.57 -2.45
CA LYS A 73 -0.65 33.73 -1.66
C LYS A 73 0.06 33.31 -0.37
N GLN A 74 -0.50 32.36 0.36
CA GLN A 74 0.10 31.80 1.56
C GLN A 74 1.43 31.12 1.25
N TYR A 75 1.47 30.31 0.18
CA TYR A 75 2.70 29.63 -0.27
C TYR A 75 3.82 30.63 -0.57
N GLN A 76 3.53 31.69 -1.32
CA GLN A 76 4.51 32.76 -1.62
C GLN A 76 4.95 33.52 -0.36
N ALA A 77 4.07 33.70 0.62
CA ALA A 77 4.43 34.31 1.89
C ALA A 77 5.38 33.44 2.71
N LEU A 78 5.16 32.13 2.76
CA LEU A 78 6.02 31.17 3.44
C LEU A 78 7.43 31.11 2.82
N LEU A 79 7.54 31.12 1.49
CA LEU A 79 8.82 31.11 0.77
C LEU A 79 9.75 32.32 1.07
N LYS A 80 9.23 33.40 1.63
CA LYS A 80 10.03 34.55 2.08
C LYS A 80 10.87 34.23 3.31
N ASN A 81 10.45 33.27 4.13
CA ASN A 81 11.24 32.82 5.27
C ASN A 81 12.25 31.76 4.83
N LYS A 82 13.51 32.19 4.74
CA LYS A 82 14.63 31.33 4.28
C LYS A 82 15.06 30.26 5.27
N ASN A 83 14.53 30.31 6.50
CA ASN A 83 14.78 29.27 7.52
C ASN A 83 13.78 28.12 7.45
N LEU A 84 12.73 28.24 6.62
CA LEU A 84 11.77 27.17 6.38
C LEU A 84 12.11 26.41 5.10
N ILE A 85 11.97 25.10 5.15
CA ILE A 85 11.94 24.20 4.01
C ILE A 85 10.49 23.85 3.76
N ILE A 86 10.02 24.05 2.53
CA ILE A 86 8.63 23.85 2.15
C ILE A 86 8.62 22.95 0.93
N GLU A 87 8.09 21.74 1.10
CA GLU A 87 7.99 20.75 0.05
C GLU A 87 6.53 20.37 -0.19
N LYS A 88 6.22 19.96 -1.41
CA LYS A 88 4.90 19.43 -1.74
C LYS A 88 4.74 18.06 -1.10
N VAL A 89 3.56 17.80 -0.52
CA VAL A 89 3.18 16.47 -0.07
C VAL A 89 2.83 15.61 -1.28
N GLU A 90 3.43 14.44 -1.37
CA GLU A 90 3.23 13.52 -2.49
C GLU A 90 1.86 12.85 -2.46
N GLU A 91 1.31 12.58 -3.64
CA GLU A 91 0.10 11.77 -3.82
C GLU A 91 0.48 10.32 -4.08
N VAL A 92 -0.04 9.43 -3.27
CA VAL A 92 0.11 7.97 -3.41
C VAL A 92 -1.17 7.40 -4.03
N ARG A 93 -1.04 6.39 -4.87
CA ARG A 93 -2.17 5.76 -5.56
C ARG A 93 -2.12 4.24 -5.43
N LEU A 94 -3.28 3.62 -5.57
CA LEU A 94 -3.31 2.18 -5.86
C LEU A 94 -2.48 1.93 -7.11
N ALA A 95 -1.63 0.90 -7.07
CA ALA A 95 -0.88 0.50 -8.24
C ALA A 95 -1.86 0.13 -9.37
N PRO A 96 -1.71 0.69 -10.59
CA PRO A 96 -2.61 0.40 -11.68
C PRO A 96 -2.60 -1.11 -11.95
N ASN A 97 -3.76 -1.73 -11.81
CA ASN A 97 -3.92 -3.13 -12.16
C ASN A 97 -4.04 -3.23 -13.68
N LYS A 98 -2.94 -3.52 -14.36
CA LYS A 98 -2.89 -3.63 -15.83
C LYS A 98 -3.80 -4.74 -16.38
N GLU A 99 -4.18 -5.71 -15.54
CA GLU A 99 -5.08 -6.81 -15.91
C GLU A 99 -6.54 -6.52 -15.58
N ALA A 100 -6.84 -5.76 -14.53
CA ALA A 100 -8.21 -5.30 -14.26
C ALA A 100 -8.71 -4.28 -15.28
N ALA A 101 -7.81 -3.59 -16.01
CA ALA A 101 -8.17 -2.73 -17.15
C ALA A 101 -8.81 -3.51 -18.32
N ALA A 102 -8.80 -4.84 -18.29
CA ALA A 102 -9.41 -5.67 -19.35
C ALA A 102 -10.95 -5.75 -19.27
N LYS A 103 -11.60 -5.36 -18.16
CA LYS A 103 -13.07 -5.18 -18.11
C LYS A 103 -13.47 -4.20 -17.00
N PRO A 104 -13.90 -2.97 -17.33
CA PRO A 104 -14.80 -2.20 -16.49
C PRO A 104 -16.14 -2.96 -16.47
N GLY A 105 -16.48 -3.63 -15.38
CA GLY A 105 -17.67 -4.45 -15.25
C GLY A 105 -17.38 -5.93 -15.04
N GLY A 106 -16.42 -6.26 -14.16
CA GLY A 106 -16.37 -7.56 -13.52
C GLY A 106 -17.72 -7.80 -12.83
N SER A 107 -18.45 -8.84 -13.22
CA SER A 107 -19.69 -9.23 -12.58
C SER A 107 -19.39 -9.49 -11.12
N THR A 108 -19.92 -8.64 -10.23
CA THR A 108 -19.96 -8.96 -8.78
C THR A 108 -20.98 -10.07 -8.58
N ASN A 109 -20.62 -11.07 -7.80
CA ASN A 109 -21.51 -12.18 -7.47
C ASN A 109 -22.14 -11.92 -6.10
N SER A 110 -23.44 -12.17 -5.95
CA SER A 110 -24.13 -12.07 -4.66
C SER A 110 -23.66 -13.13 -3.66
N GLU A 111 -23.08 -14.22 -4.16
CA GLU A 111 -22.50 -15.32 -3.38
C GLU A 111 -21.07 -15.59 -3.86
N PRO A 112 -20.14 -16.04 -3.00
CA PRO A 112 -18.80 -16.37 -3.45
C PRO A 112 -18.83 -17.62 -4.34
N SER A 113 -17.94 -17.69 -5.32
CA SER A 113 -17.78 -18.88 -6.16
C SER A 113 -17.19 -20.07 -5.40
N ASP A 114 -16.38 -19.77 -4.37
CA ASP A 114 -15.81 -20.70 -3.41
C ASP A 114 -15.67 -20.00 -2.07
N GLN A 115 -16.09 -20.64 -0.99
CA GLN A 115 -15.94 -20.11 0.37
C GLN A 115 -14.46 -20.01 0.79
N THR A 116 -13.63 -20.88 0.26
CA THR A 116 -12.16 -20.89 0.48
C THR A 116 -11.43 -20.87 -0.84
N PRO A 117 -11.37 -19.68 -1.53
CA PRO A 117 -10.77 -19.58 -2.86
C PRO A 117 -9.32 -20.07 -2.89
N TRP A 118 -8.79 -20.29 -4.09
CA TRP A 118 -7.48 -20.90 -4.29
C TRP A 118 -6.35 -20.26 -3.47
N GLY A 119 -6.42 -18.96 -3.22
CA GLY A 119 -5.45 -18.25 -2.39
C GLY A 119 -5.45 -18.74 -0.94
N ILE A 120 -6.63 -18.98 -0.39
CA ILE A 120 -6.82 -19.54 0.95
C ILE A 120 -6.36 -21.00 0.99
N GLN A 121 -6.77 -21.82 0.00
CA GLN A 121 -6.32 -23.20 -0.10
C GLN A 121 -4.79 -23.28 -0.19
N ALA A 122 -4.17 -22.40 -0.98
CA ALA A 122 -2.73 -22.38 -1.17
C ALA A 122 -1.97 -21.97 0.10
N ILE A 123 -2.42 -20.93 0.82
CA ILE A 123 -1.70 -20.49 2.03
C ILE A 123 -1.91 -21.46 3.20
N TYR A 124 -3.02 -22.18 3.25
CA TYR A 124 -3.25 -23.25 4.21
C TYR A 124 -2.57 -24.57 3.80
N ASN A 125 -2.06 -24.65 2.56
CA ASN A 125 -1.53 -25.89 1.96
C ASN A 125 -2.55 -27.05 2.03
N ASP A 126 -3.83 -26.73 1.85
CA ASP A 126 -4.95 -27.65 1.95
C ASP A 126 -6.02 -27.31 0.90
N SER A 127 -6.12 -28.10 -0.15
CA SER A 127 -7.11 -27.93 -1.22
C SER A 127 -8.52 -28.38 -0.86
N ALA A 128 -8.70 -29.01 0.29
CA ALA A 128 -9.99 -29.49 0.80
C ALA A 128 -10.49 -28.66 1.99
N ILE A 129 -9.80 -27.58 2.34
CA ILE A 129 -10.24 -26.72 3.46
C ILE A 129 -11.61 -26.14 3.17
N GLN A 130 -12.50 -26.13 4.18
CA GLN A 130 -13.87 -25.63 4.06
C GLN A 130 -14.10 -24.34 4.85
N SER A 131 -13.25 -24.07 5.83
CA SER A 131 -13.29 -22.87 6.66
C SER A 131 -11.92 -22.62 7.27
N THR A 132 -11.66 -21.39 7.66
CA THR A 132 -10.42 -20.98 8.32
C THR A 132 -10.64 -20.64 9.79
N SER A 133 -9.57 -20.45 10.54
CA SER A 133 -9.61 -20.09 11.97
C SER A 133 -8.34 -19.34 12.39
N GLY A 134 -8.38 -18.71 13.55
CA GLY A 134 -7.23 -18.07 14.18
C GLY A 134 -7.16 -16.56 13.94
N GLY A 135 -6.20 -15.91 14.58
CA GLY A 135 -6.04 -14.45 14.61
C GLY A 135 -6.60 -13.78 15.85
N ASN A 136 -7.25 -14.52 16.74
CA ASN A 136 -7.91 -13.96 17.95
C ASN A 136 -6.94 -13.08 18.76
N GLY A 137 -7.41 -11.86 19.11
CA GLY A 137 -6.66 -10.89 19.89
C GLY A 137 -5.60 -10.09 19.09
N ILE A 138 -5.45 -10.36 17.79
CA ILE A 138 -4.55 -9.60 16.91
C ILE A 138 -5.36 -8.57 16.13
N LYS A 139 -4.84 -7.33 16.05
CA LYS A 139 -5.44 -6.25 15.29
C LYS A 139 -4.74 -6.12 13.94
N VAL A 140 -5.52 -6.07 12.87
CA VAL A 140 -4.99 -5.81 11.53
C VAL A 140 -5.51 -4.45 11.06
N ALA A 141 -4.60 -3.46 11.03
CA ALA A 141 -4.89 -2.15 10.48
C ALA A 141 -4.72 -2.19 8.95
N VAL A 142 -5.84 -2.20 8.24
CA VAL A 142 -5.88 -2.14 6.77
C VAL A 142 -5.92 -0.67 6.36
N LEU A 143 -4.80 -0.17 5.82
CA LEU A 143 -4.65 1.20 5.32
C LEU A 143 -4.92 1.21 3.81
N ASP A 144 -6.16 1.59 3.42
CA ASP A 144 -6.63 1.43 2.05
C ASP A 144 -7.75 2.44 1.68
N THR A 145 -8.64 2.09 0.75
CA THR A 145 -9.79 2.91 0.32
C THR A 145 -10.96 2.93 1.32
N GLY A 146 -10.81 2.29 2.47
CA GLY A 146 -11.84 2.06 3.48
C GLY A 146 -12.30 0.60 3.50
N ALA A 147 -13.45 0.34 4.13
CA ALA A 147 -14.08 -0.97 4.14
C ALA A 147 -15.60 -0.83 4.20
N ASN A 148 -16.33 -1.79 3.60
CA ASN A 148 -17.75 -1.99 3.86
C ASN A 148 -17.91 -2.75 5.20
N THR A 149 -17.99 -1.99 6.28
CA THR A 149 -18.13 -2.54 7.65
C THR A 149 -19.45 -3.24 7.90
N SER A 150 -20.40 -3.14 6.97
CA SER A 150 -21.70 -3.84 7.01
C SER A 150 -21.71 -5.11 6.17
N HIS A 151 -20.61 -5.45 5.49
CA HIS A 151 -20.51 -6.72 4.75
C HIS A 151 -20.71 -7.90 5.70
N ALA A 152 -21.53 -8.89 5.29
CA ALA A 152 -21.91 -10.02 6.15
C ALA A 152 -20.69 -10.74 6.74
N ASP A 153 -19.62 -10.87 5.97
CA ASP A 153 -18.40 -11.60 6.34
C ASP A 153 -17.37 -10.76 7.10
N LEU A 154 -17.63 -9.47 7.33
CA LEU A 154 -16.69 -8.55 8.00
C LEU A 154 -17.27 -7.94 9.28
N THR A 155 -18.60 -7.78 9.34
CA THR A 155 -19.27 -6.95 10.35
C THR A 155 -18.98 -7.36 11.79
N SER A 156 -18.73 -8.65 12.04
CA SER A 156 -18.41 -9.19 13.36
C SER A 156 -17.00 -8.83 13.85
N ARG A 157 -16.13 -8.36 12.95
CA ARG A 157 -14.69 -8.16 13.20
C ARG A 157 -14.24 -6.70 13.20
N VAL A 158 -15.12 -5.77 12.89
CA VAL A 158 -14.79 -4.34 12.83
C VAL A 158 -14.66 -3.77 14.24
N GLU A 159 -13.44 -3.39 14.61
CA GLU A 159 -13.15 -2.74 15.89
C GLU A 159 -12.92 -1.23 15.74
N GLN A 160 -12.25 -0.79 14.65
CA GLN A 160 -12.04 0.62 14.36
C GLN A 160 -12.39 0.95 12.92
N CYS A 161 -12.92 2.14 12.71
CA CYS A 161 -13.30 2.68 11.42
C CYS A 161 -12.92 4.17 11.38
N LYS A 162 -11.90 4.56 10.60
CA LYS A 162 -11.33 5.90 10.60
C LYS A 162 -11.08 6.39 9.17
N ASP A 163 -11.38 7.68 8.91
CA ASP A 163 -11.15 8.34 7.63
C ASP A 163 -10.14 9.48 7.77
N PHE A 164 -9.03 9.37 7.06
CA PHE A 164 -7.94 10.36 7.00
C PHE A 164 -8.01 11.24 5.74
N THR A 165 -8.95 10.98 4.83
CA THR A 165 -9.00 11.61 3.50
C THR A 165 -9.75 12.93 3.46
N GLN A 166 -10.43 13.32 4.54
CA GLN A 166 -11.29 14.50 4.56
C GLN A 166 -10.48 15.80 4.54
N ALA A 167 -10.85 16.71 3.64
CA ALA A 167 -10.10 17.95 3.44
C ALA A 167 -10.14 18.90 4.66
N LYS A 168 -11.29 18.99 5.33
CA LYS A 168 -11.51 19.94 6.43
C LYS A 168 -11.17 19.38 7.81
N THR A 169 -11.38 18.09 8.01
CA THR A 169 -11.15 17.39 9.28
C THR A 169 -10.16 16.28 9.01
N PRO A 170 -8.91 16.39 9.50
CA PRO A 170 -7.84 15.44 9.14
C PRO A 170 -8.17 14.00 9.48
N LEU A 171 -8.93 13.79 10.57
CA LEU A 171 -9.35 12.46 11.02
C LEU A 171 -10.84 12.50 11.38
N VAL A 172 -11.60 11.58 10.80
CA VAL A 172 -13.01 11.33 11.18
C VAL A 172 -13.10 9.92 11.74
N ASP A 173 -13.43 9.84 13.03
CA ASP A 173 -13.64 8.56 13.72
C ASP A 173 -15.05 8.04 13.46
N GLY A 174 -15.22 6.71 13.34
CA GLY A 174 -16.47 6.07 13.01
C GLY A 174 -16.88 6.18 11.52
N SER A 175 -15.97 6.61 10.64
CA SER A 175 -16.22 6.73 9.20
C SER A 175 -15.06 6.14 8.41
N CYS A 176 -15.32 5.13 7.61
CA CYS A 176 -14.32 4.50 6.73
C CYS A 176 -14.98 3.87 5.49
N SER A 177 -16.12 4.41 5.06
CA SER A 177 -16.89 3.86 3.94
C SER A 177 -16.02 3.72 2.68
N ASP A 178 -16.04 2.54 2.10
CA ASP A 178 -15.33 2.21 0.87
C ASP A 178 -16.24 2.40 -0.35
N GLY A 179 -15.95 3.40 -1.15
CA GLY A 179 -16.65 3.62 -2.42
C GLY A 179 -15.82 3.18 -3.65
N ASN A 180 -14.74 2.42 -3.41
CA ASN A 180 -13.86 1.86 -4.45
C ASN A 180 -14.01 0.34 -4.57
N GLY A 181 -13.99 -0.36 -3.43
CA GLY A 181 -14.04 -1.82 -3.31
C GLY A 181 -12.69 -2.47 -2.96
N HIS A 182 -11.59 -1.81 -3.25
CA HIS A 182 -10.25 -2.38 -3.04
C HIS A 182 -9.97 -2.67 -1.57
N GLY A 183 -10.23 -1.73 -0.66
CA GLY A 183 -9.98 -1.92 0.76
C GLY A 183 -10.90 -2.97 1.39
N THR A 184 -12.15 -3.07 0.94
CA THR A 184 -13.08 -4.14 1.37
C THR A 184 -12.56 -5.51 0.94
N HIS A 185 -12.02 -5.62 -0.29
CA HIS A 185 -11.44 -6.85 -0.81
C HIS A 185 -10.19 -7.27 -0.01
N VAL A 186 -9.30 -6.32 0.28
CA VAL A 186 -8.11 -6.54 1.12
C VAL A 186 -8.52 -7.01 2.51
N ALA A 187 -9.48 -6.34 3.16
CA ALA A 187 -9.96 -6.71 4.49
C ALA A 187 -10.52 -8.15 4.50
N GLY A 188 -11.34 -8.51 3.50
CA GLY A 188 -11.90 -9.86 3.39
C GLY A 188 -10.82 -10.93 3.22
N THR A 189 -9.81 -10.68 2.40
CA THR A 189 -8.69 -11.63 2.24
C THR A 189 -7.92 -11.84 3.55
N VAL A 190 -7.81 -10.82 4.41
CA VAL A 190 -7.21 -10.98 5.75
C VAL A 190 -8.10 -11.82 6.66
N LEU A 191 -9.40 -11.45 6.81
CA LEU A 191 -10.17 -11.83 8.00
C LEU A 191 -11.68 -12.05 7.78
N ALA A 192 -12.18 -12.20 6.55
CA ALA A 192 -13.56 -12.60 6.34
C ALA A 192 -13.87 -13.91 7.08
N ASP A 193 -15.04 -13.99 7.73
CA ASP A 193 -15.39 -15.05 8.68
C ASP A 193 -16.51 -16.01 8.20
N GLY A 194 -16.88 -15.93 6.91
CA GLY A 194 -17.94 -16.74 6.31
C GLY A 194 -19.34 -16.25 6.62
N GLY A 195 -19.45 -15.15 7.36
CA GLY A 195 -20.73 -14.56 7.77
C GLY A 195 -21.52 -15.42 8.75
N SER A 196 -22.65 -14.90 9.23
CA SER A 196 -23.48 -15.56 10.24
C SER A 196 -24.11 -16.88 9.78
N THR A 197 -24.23 -17.09 8.48
CA THR A 197 -24.78 -18.33 7.88
C THR A 197 -23.69 -19.35 7.55
N GLY A 198 -22.41 -18.96 7.59
CA GLY A 198 -21.30 -19.78 7.14
C GLY A 198 -21.32 -20.06 5.63
N GLN A 199 -22.03 -19.22 4.85
CA GLN A 199 -22.10 -19.36 3.39
C GLN A 199 -21.26 -18.32 2.65
N GLY A 200 -20.66 -17.36 3.39
CA GLY A 200 -19.76 -16.34 2.87
C GLY A 200 -18.36 -16.85 2.65
N ILE A 201 -17.46 -15.93 2.29
CA ILE A 201 -16.05 -16.24 2.04
C ILE A 201 -15.24 -16.21 3.34
N TYR A 202 -14.17 -17.02 3.39
CA TYR A 202 -13.23 -17.03 4.50
C TYR A 202 -11.89 -16.36 4.08
N GLY A 203 -11.40 -15.47 4.93
CA GLY A 203 -10.05 -14.94 4.90
C GLY A 203 -9.06 -15.85 5.63
N VAL A 204 -7.80 -15.42 5.74
CA VAL A 204 -6.74 -16.24 6.35
C VAL A 204 -6.88 -16.33 7.87
N ALA A 205 -7.31 -15.25 8.54
CA ALA A 205 -7.38 -15.14 10.00
C ALA A 205 -8.74 -14.57 10.46
N PRO A 206 -9.84 -15.34 10.38
CA PRO A 206 -11.21 -14.84 10.56
C PRO A 206 -11.54 -14.39 11.99
N GLU A 207 -10.66 -14.63 12.94
CA GLU A 207 -10.83 -14.21 14.34
C GLU A 207 -10.02 -12.95 14.69
N ALA A 208 -9.26 -12.39 13.73
CA ALA A 208 -8.55 -11.12 13.91
C ALA A 208 -9.55 -9.94 13.89
N ASP A 209 -9.17 -8.85 14.55
CA ASP A 209 -9.99 -7.63 14.58
C ASP A 209 -9.51 -6.64 13.50
N LEU A 210 -10.47 -6.06 12.78
CA LEU A 210 -10.23 -5.09 11.70
C LEU A 210 -10.15 -3.67 12.25
N TRP A 211 -9.05 -3.00 11.98
CA TRP A 211 -8.93 -1.56 12.02
C TRP A 211 -8.97 -1.02 10.58
N ALA A 212 -10.14 -0.57 10.14
CA ALA A 212 -10.35 -0.06 8.79
C ALA A 212 -9.94 1.42 8.73
N TYR A 213 -8.77 1.71 8.18
CA TYR A 213 -8.23 3.06 8.05
C TYR A 213 -8.28 3.51 6.59
N LYS A 214 -9.24 4.38 6.27
CA LYS A 214 -9.37 4.97 4.95
C LYS A 214 -8.33 6.06 4.77
N VAL A 215 -7.25 5.74 4.06
CA VAL A 215 -6.16 6.66 3.69
C VAL A 215 -6.18 7.03 2.21
N LEU A 216 -6.92 6.26 1.41
CA LEU A 216 -7.16 6.51 -0.02
C LEU A 216 -8.63 6.86 -0.25
N ASN A 217 -8.88 7.83 -1.12
CA ASN A 217 -10.24 8.21 -1.52
C ASN A 217 -10.88 7.15 -2.43
N ASN A 218 -12.13 7.37 -2.83
CA ASN A 218 -12.86 6.43 -3.69
C ASN A 218 -12.28 6.29 -5.11
N ARG A 219 -11.33 7.12 -5.51
CA ARG A 219 -10.57 6.98 -6.76
C ARG A 219 -9.26 6.23 -6.57
N GLY A 220 -8.97 5.75 -5.36
CA GLY A 220 -7.75 5.02 -5.04
C GLY A 220 -6.52 5.91 -4.90
N SER A 221 -6.66 7.19 -4.57
CA SER A 221 -5.55 8.09 -4.30
C SER A 221 -5.63 8.74 -2.93
N GLY A 222 -4.48 9.05 -2.33
CA GLY A 222 -4.36 9.70 -1.03
C GLY A 222 -3.03 10.43 -0.92
N TYR A 223 -2.87 11.22 0.11
CA TYR A 223 -1.64 11.96 0.37
C TYR A 223 -0.73 11.23 1.35
N SER A 224 0.57 11.34 1.15
CA SER A 224 1.57 10.66 1.98
C SER A 224 1.51 11.07 3.46
N ASP A 225 1.11 12.29 3.76
CA ASP A 225 0.94 12.78 5.13
C ASP A 225 -0.24 12.12 5.86
N ASP A 226 -1.34 11.85 5.15
CA ASP A 226 -2.49 11.13 5.69
C ASP A 226 -2.12 9.65 5.98
N ILE A 227 -1.39 9.03 5.06
CA ILE A 227 -0.89 7.65 5.23
C ILE A 227 0.09 7.58 6.40
N ALA A 228 1.06 8.50 6.48
CA ALA A 228 2.03 8.56 7.58
C ALA A 228 1.35 8.76 8.93
N SER A 229 0.31 9.60 8.99
CA SER A 229 -0.47 9.82 10.22
C SER A 229 -1.27 8.58 10.62
N ALA A 230 -1.83 7.85 9.68
CA ALA A 230 -2.54 6.60 9.94
C ALA A 230 -1.60 5.49 10.47
N ILE A 231 -0.39 5.37 9.89
CA ILE A 231 0.65 4.43 10.37
C ILE A 231 1.02 4.75 11.83
N ARG A 232 1.30 6.03 12.12
CA ARG A 232 1.66 6.47 13.48
C ARG A 232 0.52 6.25 14.46
N LEU A 233 -0.72 6.56 14.07
CA LEU A 233 -1.89 6.34 14.92
C LEU A 233 -2.07 4.86 15.25
N ALA A 234 -1.93 3.96 14.29
CA ALA A 234 -2.01 2.52 14.55
C ALA A 234 -0.93 2.06 15.55
N ALA A 235 0.28 2.60 15.44
CA ALA A 235 1.37 2.29 16.35
C ALA A 235 1.16 2.86 17.77
N ASP A 236 0.60 4.07 17.88
CA ASP A 236 0.29 4.69 19.16
C ASP A 236 -0.87 3.98 19.86
N GLU A 237 -1.90 3.57 19.10
CA GLU A 237 -3.01 2.75 19.60
C GLU A 237 -2.53 1.37 20.08
N ALA A 238 -1.60 0.74 19.36
CA ALA A 238 -0.95 -0.49 19.82
C ALA A 238 -0.28 -0.32 21.19
N GLY A 239 0.49 0.75 21.34
CA GLY A 239 1.13 1.08 22.63
C GLY A 239 0.13 1.43 23.74
N ARG A 240 -0.93 2.17 23.40
CA ARG A 240 -1.96 2.60 24.37
C ARG A 240 -2.80 1.43 24.89
N THR A 241 -3.14 0.47 24.01
CA THR A 241 -3.98 -0.68 24.36
C THR A 241 -3.19 -1.93 24.77
N GLY A 242 -1.87 -1.95 24.53
CA GLY A 242 -1.04 -3.15 24.71
C GLY A 242 -1.33 -4.23 23.66
N SER A 243 -2.01 -3.88 22.56
CA SER A 243 -2.41 -4.82 21.52
C SER A 243 -1.27 -5.17 20.57
N LYS A 244 -1.30 -6.38 20.04
CA LYS A 244 -0.47 -6.79 18.90
C LYS A 244 -1.12 -6.27 17.62
N VAL A 245 -0.40 -5.44 16.86
CA VAL A 245 -0.92 -4.78 15.65
C VAL A 245 -0.06 -5.13 14.45
N ILE A 246 -0.72 -5.48 13.35
CA ILE A 246 -0.15 -5.61 12.02
C ILE A 246 -0.73 -4.50 11.16
N ILE A 247 0.11 -3.79 10.42
CA ILE A 247 -0.33 -2.82 9.40
C ILE A 247 -0.22 -3.49 8.04
N SER A 248 -1.34 -3.56 7.32
CA SER A 248 -1.45 -4.09 5.95
C SER A 248 -1.61 -2.95 4.96
N MET A 249 -0.66 -2.79 4.04
CA MET A 249 -0.65 -1.69 3.06
C MET A 249 -0.60 -2.23 1.64
N SER A 250 -1.76 -2.25 0.98
CA SER A 250 -1.92 -2.64 -0.42
C SER A 250 -1.88 -1.41 -1.35
N LEU A 251 -0.94 -0.52 -1.12
CA LEU A 251 -0.73 0.74 -1.82
C LEU A 251 0.76 0.99 -2.05
N GLY A 252 1.10 1.93 -2.94
CA GLY A 252 2.50 2.26 -3.14
C GLY A 252 2.78 3.39 -4.13
N SER A 253 4.06 3.74 -4.21
CA SER A 253 4.64 4.72 -5.13
C SER A 253 6.00 4.23 -5.61
N SER A 254 6.41 4.62 -6.81
CA SER A 254 7.77 4.37 -7.29
C SER A 254 8.85 5.24 -6.61
N VAL A 255 8.42 6.28 -5.90
CA VAL A 255 9.30 7.24 -5.23
C VAL A 255 9.26 7.03 -3.73
N LYS A 256 10.42 7.05 -3.08
CA LYS A 256 10.55 7.00 -1.62
C LYS A 256 10.05 8.32 -1.01
N ASP A 257 8.98 8.23 -0.23
CA ASP A 257 8.45 9.37 0.53
C ASP A 257 9.00 9.37 1.95
N THR A 258 9.52 10.51 2.40
CA THR A 258 10.15 10.64 3.71
C THR A 258 9.15 10.53 4.86
N LEU A 259 7.92 11.06 4.70
CA LEU A 259 6.88 10.99 5.73
C LEU A 259 6.45 9.55 5.98
N ILE A 260 6.21 8.79 4.91
CA ILE A 260 5.84 7.38 5.00
C ILE A 260 7.02 6.56 5.55
N SER A 261 8.25 6.80 5.08
CA SER A 261 9.44 6.07 5.55
C SER A 261 9.66 6.27 7.04
N ASN A 262 9.61 7.50 7.54
CA ASN A 262 9.74 7.81 8.95
C ASN A 262 8.59 7.23 9.79
N ALA A 263 7.37 7.18 9.25
CA ALA A 263 6.23 6.57 9.93
C ALA A 263 6.35 5.04 10.02
N VAL A 264 6.88 4.39 8.98
CA VAL A 264 7.19 2.94 9.00
C VAL A 264 8.25 2.63 10.05
N ASP A 265 9.35 3.40 10.09
CA ASP A 265 10.41 3.23 11.10
C ASP A 265 9.88 3.46 12.51
N TYR A 266 9.03 4.48 12.69
CA TYR A 266 8.37 4.74 13.97
C TYR A 266 7.49 3.56 14.41
N ALA A 267 6.63 3.04 13.55
CA ALA A 267 5.72 1.95 13.87
C ALA A 267 6.50 0.64 14.14
N TYR A 268 7.52 0.36 13.33
CA TYR A 268 8.40 -0.79 13.55
C TYR A 268 9.13 -0.68 14.90
N GLY A 269 9.65 0.48 15.25
CA GLY A 269 10.26 0.76 16.55
C GLY A 269 9.30 0.62 17.74
N LYS A 270 7.99 0.73 17.52
CA LYS A 270 6.93 0.51 18.51
C LYS A 270 6.46 -0.95 18.61
N GLY A 271 7.02 -1.85 17.82
CA GLY A 271 6.68 -3.27 17.87
C GLY A 271 5.52 -3.67 16.95
N VAL A 272 5.18 -2.84 15.98
CA VAL A 272 4.18 -3.12 14.95
C VAL A 272 4.84 -3.79 13.74
N LEU A 273 4.25 -4.84 13.19
CA LEU A 273 4.71 -5.44 11.94
C LEU A 273 4.01 -4.76 10.76
N ILE A 274 4.81 -4.30 9.79
CA ILE A 274 4.32 -3.68 8.57
C ILE A 274 4.46 -4.66 7.42
N ILE A 275 3.38 -4.90 6.67
CA ILE A 275 3.34 -5.78 5.50
C ILE A 275 2.82 -4.96 4.33
N ALA A 276 3.57 -4.92 3.24
CA ALA A 276 3.27 -4.02 2.13
C ALA A 276 3.44 -4.71 0.77
N ALA A 277 2.66 -4.25 -0.20
CA ALA A 277 2.71 -4.74 -1.57
C ALA A 277 4.03 -4.36 -2.26
N ALA A 278 4.60 -5.28 -3.02
CA ALA A 278 5.79 -5.01 -3.82
C ALA A 278 5.53 -4.07 -5.02
N GLY A 279 4.28 -3.99 -5.50
CA GLY A 279 3.89 -3.20 -6.67
C GLY A 279 3.61 -4.06 -7.91
N ASN A 280 3.09 -3.41 -8.98
CA ASN A 280 2.61 -4.10 -10.18
C ASN A 280 3.32 -3.63 -11.46
N ASP A 281 4.61 -3.27 -11.36
CA ASP A 281 5.42 -2.74 -12.46
C ASP A 281 6.43 -3.76 -13.03
N GLY A 282 6.25 -5.07 -12.69
CA GLY A 282 7.10 -6.15 -13.21
C GLY A 282 6.94 -6.40 -14.72
N PRO A 283 7.71 -7.38 -15.26
CA PRO A 283 8.64 -8.29 -14.57
C PRO A 283 10.11 -7.82 -14.53
N SER A 284 10.41 -6.57 -14.89
CA SER A 284 11.78 -6.06 -14.86
C SER A 284 12.30 -5.94 -13.42
N SER A 285 13.61 -6.14 -13.21
CA SER A 285 14.27 -5.91 -11.93
C SER A 285 14.20 -4.46 -11.47
N ASN A 286 14.33 -4.21 -10.16
CA ASN A 286 14.31 -2.89 -9.56
C ASN A 286 13.00 -2.10 -9.74
N THR A 287 11.87 -2.79 -9.86
CA THR A 287 10.53 -2.18 -10.01
C THR A 287 9.71 -2.15 -8.74
N ILE A 288 10.24 -2.71 -7.64
CA ILE A 288 9.57 -2.68 -6.34
C ILE A 288 9.28 -1.24 -5.89
N GLY A 289 8.05 -1.02 -5.39
CA GLY A 289 7.57 0.28 -4.93
C GLY A 289 7.68 0.46 -3.42
N TYR A 290 7.57 1.71 -2.96
CA TYR A 290 7.51 2.08 -1.54
C TYR A 290 6.06 2.17 -1.07
N PRO A 291 5.74 1.70 0.18
CA PRO A 291 6.67 1.37 1.27
C PRO A 291 7.22 -0.07 1.24
N GLY A 292 6.81 -0.95 0.33
CA GLY A 292 7.31 -2.33 0.26
C GLY A 292 8.85 -2.41 0.20
N ALA A 293 9.48 -1.49 -0.53
CA ALA A 293 10.93 -1.41 -0.68
C ALA A 293 11.71 -1.00 0.59
N LEU A 294 11.02 -0.60 1.69
CA LEU A 294 11.66 -0.21 2.94
C LEU A 294 12.10 -1.44 3.76
N VAL A 295 13.27 -1.38 4.37
CA VAL A 295 13.81 -2.48 5.19
C VAL A 295 12.88 -2.89 6.34
N ASN A 296 12.14 -1.95 6.93
CA ASN A 296 11.23 -2.18 8.04
C ASN A 296 9.79 -2.54 7.60
N ALA A 297 9.57 -2.83 6.31
CA ALA A 297 8.34 -3.40 5.78
C ALA A 297 8.62 -4.78 5.18
N VAL A 298 7.67 -5.71 5.35
CA VAL A 298 7.69 -7.01 4.68
C VAL A 298 7.12 -6.84 3.28
N ALA A 299 7.95 -6.92 2.27
CA ALA A 299 7.54 -6.77 0.87
C ALA A 299 6.94 -8.07 0.33
N VAL A 300 5.73 -7.99 -0.24
CA VAL A 300 5.01 -9.17 -0.74
C VAL A 300 4.83 -9.14 -2.25
N ALA A 301 5.42 -10.12 -2.94
CA ALA A 301 5.21 -10.38 -4.37
C ALA A 301 3.96 -11.22 -4.62
N ALA A 302 3.41 -11.16 -5.84
CA ALA A 302 2.20 -11.87 -6.22
C ALA A 302 2.50 -13.18 -6.95
N LEU A 303 1.92 -14.27 -6.46
CA LEU A 303 1.88 -15.57 -7.13
C LEU A 303 0.59 -15.73 -7.94
N GLU A 304 0.62 -16.57 -8.95
CA GLU A 304 -0.53 -17.01 -9.71
C GLU A 304 -0.72 -18.53 -9.62
N ASN A 305 -1.96 -18.99 -9.80
CA ASN A 305 -2.31 -20.41 -9.75
C ASN A 305 -1.87 -21.16 -11.03
N VAL A 306 -0.59 -21.06 -11.34
CA VAL A 306 0.07 -21.74 -12.45
C VAL A 306 1.31 -22.43 -11.92
N GLN A 307 1.49 -23.69 -12.27
CA GLN A 307 2.69 -24.45 -11.89
C GLN A 307 3.78 -24.30 -12.95
N GLN A 308 4.97 -23.92 -12.52
CA GLN A 308 6.18 -23.85 -13.34
C GLN A 308 7.38 -24.28 -12.52
N ASN A 309 8.24 -25.13 -13.07
CA ASN A 309 9.41 -25.68 -12.37
C ASN A 309 9.06 -26.39 -11.04
N GLY A 310 7.85 -26.98 -10.95
CA GLY A 310 7.37 -27.68 -9.76
C GLY A 310 6.87 -26.80 -8.62
N THR A 311 6.74 -25.50 -8.84
CA THR A 311 6.26 -24.55 -7.86
C THR A 311 5.19 -23.63 -8.46
N TYR A 312 4.52 -22.80 -7.64
CA TYR A 312 3.74 -21.67 -8.18
C TYR A 312 4.65 -20.73 -8.96
N ARG A 313 4.04 -19.89 -9.81
CA ARG A 313 4.74 -18.90 -10.62
C ARG A 313 4.52 -17.50 -10.07
N VAL A 314 5.59 -16.71 -9.97
CA VAL A 314 5.47 -15.27 -9.72
C VAL A 314 4.81 -14.62 -10.92
N ALA A 315 3.72 -13.90 -10.69
CA ALA A 315 2.97 -13.21 -11.73
C ALA A 315 3.85 -12.17 -12.46
N ASP A 316 3.69 -12.07 -13.78
CA ASP A 316 4.52 -11.15 -14.59
C ASP A 316 4.31 -9.68 -14.23
N PHE A 317 3.12 -9.31 -13.75
CA PHE A 317 2.87 -7.95 -13.28
C PHE A 317 3.55 -7.63 -11.95
N SER A 318 3.84 -8.63 -11.09
CA SER A 318 4.47 -8.39 -9.79
C SER A 318 5.79 -7.66 -9.95
N SER A 319 5.99 -6.60 -9.19
CA SER A 319 7.29 -5.92 -9.15
C SER A 319 8.40 -6.84 -8.65
N ARG A 320 9.62 -6.54 -9.04
CA ARG A 320 10.84 -7.28 -8.70
C ARG A 320 11.77 -6.39 -7.88
N GLY A 321 12.49 -7.02 -6.97
CA GLY A 321 13.51 -6.40 -6.16
C GLY A 321 14.83 -6.12 -6.90
N ASN A 322 15.89 -5.95 -6.13
CA ASN A 322 17.24 -5.66 -6.62
C ASN A 322 18.06 -6.94 -6.76
N PRO A 323 18.45 -7.36 -7.98
CA PRO A 323 19.22 -8.58 -8.17
C PRO A 323 20.67 -8.53 -7.65
N ASN A 324 21.11 -7.39 -7.13
CA ASN A 324 22.45 -7.27 -6.54
C ASN A 324 22.47 -7.46 -5.02
N THR A 325 21.28 -7.55 -4.39
CA THR A 325 21.12 -7.69 -2.94
C THR A 325 20.36 -8.96 -2.57
N ASP A 326 19.94 -9.77 -3.53
CA ASP A 326 19.31 -11.07 -3.31
C ASP A 326 20.32 -12.21 -3.09
N GLY A 327 19.84 -13.38 -2.67
CA GLY A 327 20.61 -14.62 -2.57
C GLY A 327 21.35 -14.82 -1.24
N ASP A 328 21.28 -13.91 -0.30
CA ASP A 328 22.01 -13.98 0.99
C ASP A 328 21.08 -14.10 2.22
N TYR A 329 19.76 -14.08 2.00
CA TYR A 329 18.72 -14.10 3.06
C TYR A 329 18.83 -12.92 4.05
N ILE A 330 19.38 -11.80 3.63
CA ILE A 330 19.47 -10.55 4.39
C ILE A 330 18.61 -9.49 3.70
N ILE A 331 17.60 -8.99 4.39
CA ILE A 331 16.72 -7.96 3.82
C ILE A 331 17.43 -6.62 3.76
N GLN A 332 17.51 -6.07 2.57
CA GLN A 332 18.02 -4.75 2.26
C GLN A 332 16.91 -3.88 1.63
N GLU A 333 17.17 -2.59 1.46
CA GLU A 333 16.22 -1.71 0.78
C GLU A 333 16.03 -2.17 -0.67
N ARG A 334 14.77 -2.27 -1.11
CA ARG A 334 14.33 -2.74 -2.43
C ARG A 334 14.37 -4.26 -2.66
N ASP A 335 14.44 -5.05 -1.60
CA ASP A 335 14.27 -6.48 -1.73
C ASP A 335 12.79 -6.87 -1.64
N VAL A 336 12.38 -7.87 -2.40
CA VAL A 336 11.16 -8.64 -2.14
C VAL A 336 11.48 -9.60 -1.00
N GLU A 337 10.58 -9.72 -0.01
CA GLU A 337 10.87 -10.59 1.13
C GLU A 337 10.16 -11.93 1.04
N VAL A 338 8.88 -11.91 0.67
CA VAL A 338 8.08 -13.13 0.52
C VAL A 338 7.09 -12.98 -0.63
N SER A 339 6.48 -14.09 -1.04
CA SER A 339 5.45 -14.11 -2.07
C SER A 339 4.19 -14.83 -1.57
N ALA A 340 3.02 -14.44 -2.11
CA ALA A 340 1.74 -15.04 -1.76
C ALA A 340 0.74 -14.95 -2.92
N PRO A 341 -0.38 -15.70 -2.90
CA PRO A 341 -1.42 -15.63 -3.92
C PRO A 341 -1.90 -14.21 -4.20
N GLY A 342 -1.79 -13.76 -5.47
CA GLY A 342 -2.12 -12.38 -5.85
C GLY A 342 -2.84 -12.27 -7.19
N ARG A 343 -2.94 -13.33 -8.01
CA ARG A 343 -3.68 -13.31 -9.27
C ARG A 343 -5.01 -14.00 -9.15
N ALA A 344 -6.08 -13.37 -9.66
CA ALA A 344 -7.44 -13.89 -9.63
C ALA A 344 -7.90 -14.30 -8.22
N ILE A 345 -7.79 -13.38 -7.28
CA ILE A 345 -8.20 -13.54 -5.89
C ILE A 345 -9.65 -13.05 -5.74
N GLU A 346 -10.53 -13.93 -5.32
CA GLU A 346 -11.90 -13.60 -4.95
C GLU A 346 -11.96 -13.21 -3.47
N SER A 347 -12.70 -12.14 -3.15
CA SER A 347 -12.93 -11.67 -1.79
C SER A 347 -14.17 -10.78 -1.71
N THR A 348 -14.48 -10.29 -0.52
CA THR A 348 -15.60 -9.38 -0.24
C THR A 348 -15.50 -8.08 -1.05
N TRP A 349 -16.65 -7.46 -1.39
CA TRP A 349 -16.70 -6.23 -2.16
C TRP A 349 -17.55 -5.14 -1.48
N HIS A 350 -17.34 -3.88 -1.88
CA HIS A 350 -17.92 -2.72 -1.18
C HIS A 350 -19.44 -2.61 -1.24
N ASP A 351 -20.07 -3.29 -2.17
CA ASP A 351 -21.53 -3.30 -2.36
C ASP A 351 -22.24 -4.48 -1.64
N GLY A 352 -21.50 -5.25 -0.84
CA GLY A 352 -21.98 -6.41 -0.13
C GLY A 352 -21.90 -7.71 -0.92
N SER A 353 -21.32 -7.66 -2.10
CA SER A 353 -21.06 -8.79 -3.01
C SER A 353 -19.61 -9.29 -2.91
N TYR A 354 -19.21 -10.13 -3.85
CA TYR A 354 -17.83 -10.64 -3.99
C TYR A 354 -17.27 -10.28 -5.34
N ASN A 355 -15.96 -10.07 -5.42
CA ASN A 355 -15.28 -9.73 -6.67
C ASN A 355 -13.92 -10.42 -6.75
N THR A 356 -13.47 -10.69 -7.99
CA THR A 356 -12.18 -11.30 -8.28
C THR A 356 -11.25 -10.28 -8.94
N ILE A 357 -10.16 -9.94 -8.28
CA ILE A 357 -9.16 -9.01 -8.80
C ILE A 357 -7.74 -9.56 -8.62
N SER A 358 -6.76 -8.91 -9.26
CA SER A 358 -5.36 -9.34 -9.26
C SER A 358 -4.44 -8.18 -8.85
N GLY A 359 -3.35 -8.48 -8.19
CA GLY A 359 -2.33 -7.51 -7.78
C GLY A 359 -1.48 -8.02 -6.61
N THR A 360 -0.33 -7.42 -6.38
CA THR A 360 0.41 -7.58 -5.12
C THR A 360 -0.41 -7.07 -3.93
N SER A 361 -1.38 -6.19 -4.19
CA SER A 361 -2.41 -5.77 -3.25
C SER A 361 -3.25 -6.92 -2.68
N MET A 362 -3.42 -8.02 -3.43
CA MET A 362 -4.14 -9.21 -2.99
C MET A 362 -3.22 -10.24 -2.34
N ALA A 363 -1.93 -10.21 -2.68
CA ALA A 363 -0.93 -11.04 -2.02
C ALA A 363 -0.62 -10.57 -0.58
N THR A 364 -0.52 -9.28 -0.39
CA THR A 364 -0.24 -8.63 0.90
C THR A 364 -1.20 -9.06 2.03
N PRO A 365 -2.52 -9.05 1.87
CA PRO A 365 -3.46 -9.45 2.92
C PRO A 365 -3.37 -10.94 3.26
N HIS A 366 -2.98 -11.83 2.34
CA HIS A 366 -2.71 -13.23 2.67
C HIS A 366 -1.61 -13.35 3.72
N VAL A 367 -0.50 -12.61 3.53
CA VAL A 367 0.62 -12.60 4.49
C VAL A 367 0.22 -11.90 5.78
N SER A 368 -0.59 -10.83 5.72
CA SER A 368 -1.09 -10.13 6.91
C SER A 368 -1.98 -11.02 7.77
N GLY A 369 -2.87 -11.79 7.15
CA GLY A 369 -3.70 -12.78 7.84
C GLY A 369 -2.86 -13.93 8.41
N LEU A 370 -1.87 -14.44 7.66
CA LEU A 370 -0.97 -15.47 8.16
C LEU A 370 -0.16 -14.98 9.38
N ALA A 371 0.34 -13.75 9.32
CA ALA A 371 1.03 -13.12 10.44
C ALA A 371 0.12 -13.00 11.67
N ALA A 372 -1.15 -12.60 11.48
CA ALA A 372 -2.13 -12.53 12.57
C ALA A 372 -2.37 -13.91 13.20
N LYS A 373 -2.53 -14.93 12.37
CA LYS A 373 -2.72 -16.31 12.84
C LYS A 373 -1.52 -16.80 13.66
N ILE A 374 -0.30 -16.65 13.15
CA ILE A 374 0.94 -17.06 13.84
C ILE A 374 1.08 -16.31 15.17
N TRP A 375 0.82 -15.00 15.16
CA TRP A 375 0.97 -14.19 16.36
C TRP A 375 -0.04 -14.54 17.45
N ALA A 376 -1.28 -14.87 17.06
CA ALA A 376 -2.31 -15.35 17.97
C ALA A 376 -1.93 -16.70 18.61
N GLU A 377 -1.32 -17.60 17.85
CA GLU A 377 -0.82 -18.90 18.36
C GLU A 377 0.41 -18.73 19.29
N SER A 378 1.18 -17.63 19.12
CA SER A 378 2.41 -17.37 19.89
C SER A 378 2.48 -15.90 20.34
N PRO A 379 1.61 -15.45 21.26
CA PRO A 379 1.47 -14.03 21.63
C PRO A 379 2.68 -13.45 22.36
N SER A 380 3.60 -14.28 22.83
CA SER A 380 4.87 -13.83 23.44
C SER A 380 5.92 -13.38 22.40
N MET A 381 5.74 -13.70 21.12
CA MET A 381 6.67 -13.27 20.06
C MET A 381 6.69 -11.74 19.96
N SER A 382 7.87 -11.18 19.70
CA SER A 382 8.02 -9.82 19.21
C SER A 382 7.64 -9.76 17.71
N HIS A 383 7.40 -8.57 17.18
CA HIS A 383 7.18 -8.37 15.75
C HIS A 383 8.37 -8.83 14.88
N THR A 384 9.60 -8.70 15.40
CA THR A 384 10.81 -9.18 14.72
C THR A 384 10.90 -10.69 14.68
N GLN A 385 10.51 -11.37 15.78
CA GLN A 385 10.41 -12.84 15.80
C GLN A 385 9.30 -13.35 14.88
N LEU A 386 8.17 -12.65 14.83
CA LEU A 386 7.08 -12.97 13.89
C LEU A 386 7.54 -12.83 12.44
N ARG A 387 8.26 -11.74 12.09
CA ARG A 387 8.85 -11.57 10.76
C ARG A 387 9.81 -12.71 10.42
N GLN A 388 10.68 -13.09 11.35
CA GLN A 388 11.59 -14.22 11.18
C GLN A 388 10.83 -15.53 10.97
N GLU A 389 9.71 -15.74 11.64
CA GLU A 389 8.88 -16.94 11.46
C GLU A 389 8.23 -16.97 10.07
N LEU A 390 7.75 -15.83 9.56
CA LEU A 390 7.27 -15.72 8.17
C LEU A 390 8.36 -16.09 7.16
N GLN A 391 9.58 -15.57 7.36
CA GLN A 391 10.74 -15.91 6.53
C GLN A 391 11.10 -17.39 6.61
N ASN A 392 11.11 -17.98 7.80
CA ASN A 392 11.41 -19.40 7.98
C ASN A 392 10.38 -20.28 7.28
N ARG A 393 9.10 -19.94 7.36
CA ARG A 393 8.04 -20.66 6.64
C ARG A 393 8.15 -20.49 5.13
N ALA A 394 8.51 -19.31 4.65
CA ALA A 394 8.73 -19.04 3.23
C ALA A 394 9.82 -19.92 2.64
N LYS A 395 10.94 -20.07 3.33
CA LYS A 395 12.07 -20.93 2.91
C LYS A 395 11.71 -22.41 2.74
N LEU A 396 10.64 -22.89 3.39
CA LEU A 396 10.16 -24.27 3.22
C LEU A 396 9.45 -24.47 1.88
N TYR A 397 8.96 -23.41 1.27
CA TYR A 397 8.19 -23.41 0.02
C TYR A 397 8.79 -22.42 -0.98
N ASP A 398 10.00 -22.77 -1.43
CA ASP A 398 10.74 -22.03 -2.43
C ASP A 398 9.96 -21.90 -3.76
N ILE A 399 10.06 -20.76 -4.41
CA ILE A 399 9.37 -20.43 -5.66
C ILE A 399 10.38 -20.29 -6.79
N LYS A 400 10.26 -21.17 -7.80
CA LYS A 400 11.17 -21.25 -8.96
C LYS A 400 10.49 -20.90 -10.28
N GLY A 401 9.21 -20.60 -10.23
CA GLY A 401 8.41 -20.23 -11.39
C GLY A 401 8.30 -18.73 -11.57
N GLY A 402 8.43 -18.24 -12.80
CA GLY A 402 8.31 -16.84 -13.17
C GLY A 402 9.64 -16.17 -13.52
N THR A 403 9.55 -15.01 -14.16
CA THR A 403 10.73 -14.24 -14.55
C THR A 403 11.49 -13.74 -13.31
N GLY A 404 12.75 -14.12 -13.18
CA GLY A 404 13.63 -13.75 -12.07
C GLY A 404 13.57 -14.66 -10.86
N ALA A 405 12.61 -15.60 -10.81
CA ALA A 405 12.54 -16.59 -9.75
C ALA A 405 13.58 -17.71 -9.98
N THR A 406 14.31 -18.06 -8.92
CA THR A 406 15.36 -19.07 -8.93
C THR A 406 15.25 -19.94 -7.68
N THR A 407 16.25 -20.79 -7.42
CA THR A 407 16.28 -21.59 -6.18
C THR A 407 16.82 -20.74 -5.03
N GLY A 408 16.10 -20.70 -3.91
CA GLY A 408 16.46 -19.97 -2.71
C GLY A 408 15.97 -18.55 -2.73
N ASP A 409 16.68 -17.67 -2.03
CA ASP A 409 16.38 -16.24 -2.00
C ASP A 409 16.63 -15.60 -3.36
N ASP A 410 15.64 -14.90 -3.91
CA ASP A 410 15.72 -14.23 -5.21
C ASP A 410 14.90 -12.93 -5.27
N TYR A 411 15.26 -12.06 -6.21
CA TYR A 411 14.64 -10.74 -6.35
C TYR A 411 13.19 -10.73 -6.85
N ALA A 412 12.62 -11.90 -7.20
CA ALA A 412 11.25 -12.03 -7.71
C ALA A 412 10.27 -12.55 -6.65
N SER A 413 10.67 -13.56 -5.89
CA SER A 413 9.84 -14.26 -4.89
C SER A 413 10.32 -14.06 -3.45
N GLY A 414 11.50 -13.47 -3.26
CA GLY A 414 12.17 -13.37 -1.97
C GLY A 414 12.50 -14.75 -1.41
N PHE A 415 12.26 -14.95 -0.13
CA PHE A 415 12.53 -16.23 0.55
C PHE A 415 11.55 -17.34 0.18
N GLY A 416 10.53 -17.07 -0.63
CA GLY A 416 9.52 -18.02 -1.06
C GLY A 416 8.10 -17.69 -0.57
N PHE A 417 7.26 -18.72 -0.42
CA PHE A 417 5.85 -18.58 -0.07
C PHE A 417 5.57 -19.07 1.37
N PRO A 418 5.37 -18.20 2.36
CA PRO A 418 5.04 -18.61 3.71
C PRO A 418 3.62 -19.20 3.78
N ARG A 419 3.46 -20.35 4.44
CA ARG A 419 2.20 -21.07 4.59
C ARG A 419 1.87 -21.36 6.05
N VAL A 420 0.62 -21.73 6.30
CA VAL A 420 0.16 -22.13 7.65
C VAL A 420 0.87 -23.39 8.12
N ARG A 421 1.06 -24.34 7.21
CA ARG A 421 1.70 -25.65 7.47
C ARG A 421 2.67 -26.01 6.37
#